data_595342dd807732bbeaf4a84d1d851ed8
#
_entry.id   595342dd807732bbeaf4a84d1d851ed8
#
_cell.length_a   1.000
_cell.length_b   1.000
_cell.length_c   1.000
_cell.angle_alpha   90.00
_cell.angle_beta   90.00
_cell.angle_gamma   90.00
#
_symmetry.space_group_name_H-M   'P 1'
#
loop_
_entity.id
_entity.type
_entity.pdbx_description
1 polymer ?
#
loop_
_entity_poly.entity_id
_entity_poly.type
_entity_poly.pdbx_seq_one_letter_code
_entity_poly.pdbx_strand_id
1 'polypeptide(L)'
;GKPQITLVPSDVFDIADSYLWVLEGRYDGYLVLKLSFEKNVTKETGPYHQFADKLSWVPYKGIPTYPLFNKKETVLVKDYESAIKTLKENGTIAKLSVKYFGENVFDFVTE
;
A
#
# COMPACT_ATOMS: atom_id res chain seq x y z
N GLY A 1 4.91 24.01 -17.70
CA GLY A 1 5.40 23.68 -16.37
C GLY A 1 4.64 22.48 -15.77
N LYS A 2 5.19 21.88 -14.75
CA LYS A 2 4.48 20.82 -14.03
C LYS A 2 3.30 21.41 -13.26
N PRO A 3 2.15 20.75 -13.22
CA PRO A 3 1.04 21.22 -12.42
C PRO A 3 1.44 21.25 -10.94
N GLN A 4 1.03 22.28 -10.25
CA GLN A 4 1.23 22.37 -8.82
C GLN A 4 0.21 21.49 -8.09
N ILE A 5 0.72 20.65 -7.20
CA ILE A 5 -0.09 19.82 -6.33
C ILE A 5 0.00 20.38 -4.92
N THR A 6 -1.13 20.73 -4.33
CA THR A 6 -1.18 21.17 -2.94
C THR A 6 -1.45 19.97 -2.05
N LEU A 7 -0.51 19.67 -1.15
CA LEU A 7 -0.68 18.61 -0.16
C LEU A 7 -1.38 19.19 1.06
N VAL A 8 -2.50 18.56 1.43
CA VAL A 8 -3.27 18.93 2.62
C VAL A 8 -3.12 17.80 3.65
N PRO A 9 -2.23 17.96 4.64
CA PRO A 9 -2.14 16.98 5.72
C PRO A 9 -3.41 17.03 6.57
N SER A 10 -3.86 15.87 7.01
CA SER A 10 -5.06 15.76 7.82
C SER A 10 -4.80 14.89 9.03
N ASP A 11 -5.30 15.34 10.17
CA ASP A 11 -5.26 14.59 11.43
C ASP A 11 -6.47 13.66 11.57
N VAL A 12 -7.22 13.47 10.51
CA VAL A 12 -8.37 12.58 10.52
C VAL A 12 -7.93 11.13 10.48
N PHE A 13 -8.48 10.36 11.38
CA PHE A 13 -8.10 8.98 11.61
C PHE A 13 -9.04 7.96 10.97
N ASP A 14 -10.18 8.38 10.46
CA ASP A 14 -11.07 7.47 9.75
C ASP A 14 -10.73 7.46 8.26
N ILE A 15 -10.08 6.38 7.83
CA ILE A 15 -9.73 6.16 6.41
C ILE A 15 -10.98 6.16 5.52
N ALA A 16 -12.12 5.75 6.09
CA ALA A 16 -13.39 5.74 5.39
C ALA A 16 -13.81 7.12 4.91
N ASP A 17 -13.65 8.14 5.73
CA ASP A 17 -14.02 9.50 5.38
C ASP A 17 -13.21 10.07 4.22
N SER A 18 -11.97 9.63 4.06
CA SER A 18 -11.09 10.11 2.99
C SER A 18 -11.61 9.76 1.59
N TYR A 19 -12.20 8.58 1.41
CA TYR A 19 -12.85 8.23 0.14
C TYR A 19 -14.06 9.11 -0.15
N LEU A 20 -14.86 9.38 0.87
CA LEU A 20 -16.03 10.25 0.75
C LEU A 20 -15.63 11.69 0.37
N TRP A 21 -14.57 12.21 0.93
CA TRP A 21 -14.09 13.56 0.61
C TRP A 21 -13.69 13.73 -0.85
N VAL A 22 -13.08 12.69 -1.43
CA VAL A 22 -12.75 12.69 -2.86
C VAL A 22 -14.04 12.59 -3.69
N LEU A 23 -14.97 11.74 -3.31
CA LEU A 23 -16.26 11.57 -4.00
C LEU A 23 -17.12 12.84 -3.95
N GLU A 24 -17.09 13.56 -2.84
CA GLU A 24 -17.81 14.82 -2.66
C GLU A 24 -17.13 16.02 -3.35
N GLY A 25 -15.94 15.83 -3.90
CA GLY A 25 -15.18 16.89 -4.53
C GLY A 25 -14.49 17.85 -3.56
N ARG A 26 -14.41 17.46 -2.29
CA ARG A 26 -13.71 18.25 -1.26
C ARG A 26 -12.20 18.29 -1.52
N TYR A 27 -11.66 17.16 -1.98
CA TYR A 27 -10.28 17.02 -2.45
C TYR A 27 -10.27 16.34 -3.80
N ASP A 28 -9.27 16.65 -4.62
CA ASP A 28 -9.12 16.09 -5.96
C ASP A 28 -8.53 14.66 -5.94
N GLY A 29 -7.78 14.33 -4.90
CA GLY A 29 -7.14 13.04 -4.78
C GLY A 29 -6.75 12.70 -3.34
N TYR A 30 -6.44 11.43 -3.13
CA TYR A 30 -6.06 10.89 -1.84
C TYR A 30 -4.92 9.89 -2.00
N LEU A 31 -3.84 10.08 -1.25
CA LEU A 31 -2.74 9.12 -1.23
C LEU A 31 -3.09 7.96 -0.30
N VAL A 32 -3.20 6.78 -0.87
CA VAL A 32 -3.63 5.58 -0.16
C VAL A 32 -2.81 4.37 -0.60
N LEU A 33 -2.68 3.40 0.27
CA LEU A 33 -2.07 2.12 -0.08
C LEU A 33 -2.96 1.35 -1.06
N LYS A 34 -2.36 0.77 -2.09
CA LYS A 34 -3.07 -0.02 -3.10
C LYS A 34 -3.97 -1.08 -2.48
N LEU A 35 -3.46 -1.83 -1.50
CA LEU A 35 -4.22 -2.89 -0.83
C LEU A 35 -5.45 -2.34 -0.09
N SER A 36 -5.35 -1.15 0.48
CA SER A 36 -6.49 -0.49 1.11
C SER A 36 -7.55 -0.12 0.08
N PHE A 37 -7.14 0.45 -1.05
CA PHE A 37 -8.06 0.76 -2.15
C PHE A 37 -8.74 -0.49 -2.70
N GLU A 38 -7.98 -1.54 -2.96
CA GLU A 38 -8.53 -2.81 -3.44
C GLU A 38 -9.55 -3.40 -2.46
N LYS A 39 -9.23 -3.39 -1.18
CA LYS A 39 -10.11 -3.92 -0.13
C LYS A 39 -11.41 -3.12 -0.01
N ASN A 40 -11.32 -1.80 -0.07
CA ASN A 40 -12.46 -0.93 0.23
C ASN A 40 -13.30 -0.57 -1.00
N VAL A 41 -12.70 -0.55 -2.18
CA VAL A 41 -13.34 -0.08 -3.42
C VAL A 41 -13.43 -1.17 -4.48
N THR A 42 -12.34 -1.85 -4.78
CA THR A 42 -12.31 -2.81 -5.90
C THR A 42 -13.07 -4.09 -5.60
N LYS A 43 -12.94 -4.62 -4.39
CA LYS A 43 -13.67 -5.83 -3.99
C LYS A 43 -15.15 -5.57 -3.85
N GLU A 44 -15.97 -6.49 -4.35
CA GLU A 44 -17.43 -6.43 -4.26
C GLU A 44 -17.93 -6.30 -2.81
N THR A 45 -17.19 -6.86 -1.86
CA THR A 45 -17.50 -6.76 -0.43
C THR A 45 -16.99 -5.49 0.22
N GLY A 46 -16.31 -4.63 -0.54
CA GLY A 46 -15.76 -3.37 -0.02
C GLY A 46 -16.85 -2.36 0.27
N PRO A 47 -16.74 -1.61 1.38
CA PRO A 47 -17.76 -0.65 1.79
C PRO A 47 -18.01 0.47 0.78
N TYR A 48 -17.06 0.72 -0.11
CA TYR A 48 -17.16 1.75 -1.15
C TYR A 48 -17.21 1.18 -2.57
N HIS A 49 -17.44 -0.12 -2.71
CA HIS A 49 -17.50 -0.76 -4.02
C HIS A 49 -18.56 -0.12 -4.94
N GLN A 50 -19.64 0.34 -4.38
CA GLN A 50 -20.70 1.04 -5.12
C GLN A 50 -20.21 2.31 -5.84
N PHE A 51 -19.03 2.84 -5.48
CA PHE A 51 -18.43 4.02 -6.09
C PHE A 51 -17.19 3.68 -6.93
N ALA A 52 -16.95 2.40 -7.22
CA ALA A 52 -15.77 1.95 -7.95
C ALA A 52 -15.65 2.58 -9.34
N ASP A 53 -16.78 2.88 -9.96
CA ASP A 53 -16.85 3.55 -11.27
C ASP A 53 -16.51 5.06 -11.20
N LYS A 54 -16.52 5.64 -10.01
CA LYS A 54 -16.26 7.06 -9.77
C LYS A 54 -14.86 7.34 -9.24
N LEU A 55 -14.10 6.30 -8.90
CA LEU A 55 -12.77 6.42 -8.35
C LEU A 55 -11.76 5.72 -9.26
N SER A 56 -10.67 6.38 -9.57
CA SER A 56 -9.58 5.78 -10.34
C SER A 56 -8.32 5.64 -9.49
N TRP A 57 -7.58 4.58 -9.74
CA TRP A 57 -6.30 4.31 -9.10
C TRP A 57 -5.16 4.65 -10.06
N VAL A 58 -4.18 5.41 -9.58
CA VAL A 58 -2.95 5.71 -10.32
C VAL A 58 -1.76 5.36 -9.44
N PRO A 59 -0.88 4.44 -9.86
CA PRO A 59 0.30 4.12 -9.08
C PRO A 59 1.26 5.32 -9.04
N TYR A 60 1.75 5.61 -7.84
CA TYR A 60 2.69 6.72 -7.63
C TYR A 60 4.07 6.22 -7.23
N LYS A 61 4.16 5.41 -6.17
CA LYS A 61 5.43 4.94 -5.63
C LYS A 61 5.24 3.67 -4.81
N GLY A 62 6.18 2.73 -4.96
CA GLY A 62 6.33 1.62 -4.03
C GLY A 62 7.10 2.09 -2.79
N ILE A 63 6.57 1.81 -1.61
CA ILE A 63 7.18 2.17 -0.33
C ILE A 63 7.63 0.90 0.37
N PRO A 64 8.95 0.73 0.64
CA PRO A 64 9.41 -0.41 1.40
C PRO A 64 8.98 -0.27 2.87
N THR A 65 8.56 -1.38 3.45
CA THR A 65 8.25 -1.48 4.87
C THR A 65 9.14 -2.53 5.51
N TYR A 66 9.55 -2.28 6.73
CA TYR A 66 10.49 -3.13 7.44
C TYR A 66 9.94 -3.50 8.81
N PRO A 67 10.22 -4.74 9.29
CA PRO A 67 9.88 -5.08 10.66
C PRO A 67 10.74 -4.29 11.63
N LEU A 68 10.17 -3.98 12.78
CA LEU A 68 10.84 -3.25 13.85
C LEU A 68 11.28 -4.22 14.93
N PHE A 69 12.58 -4.19 15.26
CA PHE A 69 13.16 -5.04 16.30
C PHE A 69 13.74 -4.19 17.44
N ASN A 70 13.73 -4.75 18.64
CA ASN A 70 14.45 -4.15 19.74
C ASN A 70 15.95 -4.20 19.44
N LYS A 71 16.68 -3.14 19.78
CA LYS A 71 18.13 -3.04 19.55
C LYS A 71 18.95 -4.18 20.15
N LYS A 72 18.42 -4.82 21.20
CA LYS A 72 19.07 -5.94 21.87
C LYS A 72 18.96 -7.25 21.09
N GLU A 73 18.03 -7.34 20.15
CA GLU A 73 17.73 -8.57 19.40
C GLU A 73 18.64 -8.75 18.18
N THR A 74 19.95 -8.67 18.38
CA THR A 74 20.93 -8.72 17.29
C THR A 74 20.96 -10.06 16.55
N VAL A 75 20.77 -11.18 17.26
CA VAL A 75 20.72 -12.52 16.68
C VAL A 75 19.44 -12.70 15.87
N LEU A 76 18.30 -12.28 16.43
CA LEU A 76 17.00 -12.36 15.74
C LEU A 76 17.00 -11.56 14.45
N VAL A 77 17.58 -10.37 14.44
CA VAL A 77 17.69 -9.52 13.24
C VAL A 77 18.50 -10.22 12.16
N LYS A 78 19.64 -10.82 12.51
CA LYS A 78 20.48 -11.56 11.55
C LYS A 78 19.77 -12.78 11.00
N ASP A 79 19.08 -13.54 11.85
CA ASP A 79 18.32 -14.71 11.44
C ASP A 79 17.18 -14.32 10.50
N TYR A 80 16.47 -13.23 10.81
CA TYR A 80 15.42 -12.69 9.97
C TYR A 80 15.95 -12.26 8.59
N GLU A 81 17.03 -11.48 8.56
CA GLU A 81 17.64 -11.00 7.31
C GLU A 81 18.10 -12.16 6.43
N SER A 82 18.73 -13.18 7.03
CA SER A 82 19.18 -14.38 6.32
C SER A 82 18.00 -15.18 5.76
N ALA A 83 16.94 -15.36 6.55
CA ALA A 83 15.73 -16.08 6.13
C ALA A 83 15.01 -15.34 4.98
N ILE A 84 14.85 -14.03 5.08
CA ILE A 84 14.20 -13.23 4.03
C ILE A 84 15.04 -13.25 2.75
N LYS A 85 16.35 -13.15 2.85
CA LYS A 85 17.24 -13.26 1.69
C LYS A 85 17.05 -14.59 0.95
N THR A 86 17.05 -15.70 1.69
CA THR A 86 16.83 -17.05 1.14
C THR A 86 15.46 -17.15 0.46
N LEU A 87 14.41 -16.66 1.11
CA LEU A 87 13.03 -16.70 0.58
C LEU A 87 12.86 -15.82 -0.66
N LYS A 88 13.59 -14.73 -0.79
CA LYS A 88 13.62 -13.91 -2.01
C LYS A 88 14.36 -14.61 -3.14
N GLU A 89 15.54 -15.17 -2.86
CA GLU A 89 16.38 -15.83 -3.84
C GLU A 89 15.73 -17.09 -4.43
N ASN A 90 15.01 -17.87 -3.62
CA ASN A 90 14.33 -19.08 -4.08
C ASN A 90 12.93 -18.85 -4.67
N GLY A 91 12.48 -17.60 -4.75
CA GLY A 91 11.20 -17.23 -5.34
C GLY A 91 9.99 -17.40 -4.45
N THR A 92 10.14 -17.82 -3.18
CA THR A 92 9.01 -18.04 -2.25
C THR A 92 8.26 -16.74 -1.98
N ILE A 93 8.97 -15.64 -1.73
CA ILE A 93 8.36 -14.33 -1.48
C ILE A 93 7.53 -13.87 -2.70
N ALA A 94 8.09 -14.01 -3.91
CA ALA A 94 7.37 -13.66 -5.13
C ALA A 94 6.10 -14.50 -5.32
N LYS A 95 6.15 -15.80 -5.05
CA LYS A 95 4.99 -16.69 -5.13
C LYS A 95 3.91 -16.31 -4.14
N LEU A 96 4.28 -16.02 -2.90
CA LEU A 96 3.34 -15.59 -1.87
C LEU A 96 2.70 -14.24 -2.24
N SER A 97 3.49 -13.31 -2.77
CA SER A 97 2.98 -12.03 -3.22
C SER A 97 1.92 -12.20 -4.32
N VAL A 98 2.21 -12.99 -5.33
CA VAL A 98 1.25 -13.28 -6.41
C VAL A 98 0.00 -13.99 -5.86
N LYS A 99 0.16 -14.93 -4.94
CA LYS A 99 -0.95 -15.66 -4.34
C LYS A 99 -1.93 -14.75 -3.59
N TYR A 100 -1.42 -13.79 -2.80
CA TYR A 100 -2.25 -12.95 -1.94
C TYR A 100 -2.62 -11.60 -2.55
N PHE A 101 -1.81 -11.07 -3.46
CA PHE A 101 -2.00 -9.74 -4.04
C PHE A 101 -2.23 -9.75 -5.56
N GLY A 102 -2.12 -10.91 -6.20
CA GLY A 102 -2.27 -11.03 -7.64
C GLY A 102 -1.05 -10.58 -8.46
N GLU A 103 -0.03 -10.03 -7.81
CA GLU A 103 1.19 -9.55 -8.45
C GLU A 103 2.37 -9.57 -7.49
N ASN A 104 3.59 -9.50 -8.02
CA ASN A 104 4.78 -9.35 -7.17
C ASN A 104 4.92 -7.88 -6.76
N VAL A 105 4.42 -7.53 -5.58
CA VAL A 105 4.45 -6.16 -5.07
C VAL A 105 5.87 -5.63 -4.80
N PHE A 106 6.86 -6.50 -4.71
CA PHE A 106 8.26 -6.11 -4.50
C PHE A 106 8.92 -5.51 -5.75
N ASP A 107 8.34 -5.74 -6.93
CA ASP A 107 8.82 -5.12 -8.17
C ASP A 107 8.63 -3.60 -8.19
N PHE A 108 7.74 -3.09 -7.36
CA PHE A 108 7.44 -1.66 -7.26
C PHE A 108 8.26 -0.93 -6.19
N VAL A 109 9.06 -1.65 -5.41
CA VAL A 109 9.89 -1.06 -4.36
C VAL A 109 11.18 -0.52 -4.97
N THR A 110 11.34 0.80 -4.92
CA THR A 110 12.58 1.48 -5.28
C THR A 110 13.33 1.84 -4.01
N GLU A 111 14.51 1.31 -3.87
CA GLU A 111 15.42 1.68 -2.78
C GLU A 111 16.02 3.08 -3.00
#